data_500b871d171099f35229c5288aadd7af
#
_entry.id   500b871d171099f35229c5288aadd7af
#
_cell.length_a   1.000
_cell.length_b   1.000
_cell.length_c   1.000
_cell.angle_alpha   90.00
_cell.angle_beta   90.00
_cell.angle_gamma   90.00
#
_symmetry.space_group_name_H-M   'P 1'
#
loop_
_entity.id
_entity.type
_entity.pdbx_description
1 polymer ?
#
loop_
_entity_poly.entity_id
_entity_poly.type
_entity_poly.pdbx_seq_one_letter_code
_entity_poly.pdbx_strand_id
1 'polypeptide(L)'
;AMDILSARMAASEKFIMLEREDMDLINSELEMNNLGSINIAADYLILGSISEFGRNTTGEVGVFSRTKKQTAFAKVNIRLVDVSTGQVIYSEEGSGEAFSEVGTTLGAGSRAGYDSSLNDKVISAAISKLVNNIIENLTEKPWRSYILSIQSENIVIAGGKTQGINIGDTFNIFKKGDIVTNPQTGMKIELPGELIGKIKITQTVGTNINDEICFAKSVGSEINVSDFNNYYIE
;
A
#
# COMPACT_ATOMS: atom_id res chain seq x y z
N ALA A 1 1.66 6.25 13.70
CA ALA A 1 2.36 6.56 12.44
C ALA A 1 1.92 5.61 11.32
N MET A 2 1.91 4.30 11.57
CA MET A 2 1.50 3.30 10.57
C MET A 2 0.05 3.51 10.14
N ASP A 3 -0.88 3.78 11.04
CA ASP A 3 -2.30 4.06 10.73
C ASP A 3 -2.47 5.21 9.74
N ILE A 4 -1.67 6.28 9.89
CA ILE A 4 -1.71 7.43 8.97
C ILE A 4 -1.24 7.01 7.59
N LEU A 5 -0.18 6.19 7.51
CA LEU A 5 0.33 5.68 6.25
C LEU A 5 -0.69 4.73 5.60
N SER A 6 -1.20 3.75 6.35
CA SER A 6 -2.18 2.78 5.87
C SER A 6 -3.44 3.45 5.35
N ALA A 7 -3.98 4.43 6.08
CA ALA A 7 -5.15 5.20 5.66
C ALA A 7 -4.92 5.93 4.33
N ARG A 8 -3.74 6.53 4.13
CA ARG A 8 -3.41 7.22 2.88
C ARG A 8 -3.16 6.28 1.72
N MET A 9 -2.50 5.15 1.97
CA MET A 9 -2.30 4.13 0.95
C MET A 9 -3.64 3.54 0.52
N ALA A 10 -4.53 3.21 1.45
CA ALA A 10 -5.88 2.75 1.16
C ALA A 10 -6.69 3.79 0.37
N ALA A 11 -6.61 5.07 0.74
CA ALA A 11 -7.30 6.17 0.05
C ALA A 11 -6.78 6.39 -1.39
N SER A 12 -5.62 5.87 -1.76
CA SER A 12 -5.13 5.93 -3.14
C SER A 12 -5.88 4.98 -4.09
N GLU A 13 -6.58 3.99 -3.56
CA GLU A 13 -7.31 2.94 -4.30
C GLU A 13 -6.43 2.17 -5.31
N LYS A 14 -5.10 2.19 -5.13
CA LYS A 14 -4.15 1.50 -6.02
C LYS A 14 -3.67 0.17 -5.48
N PHE A 15 -3.92 -0.09 -4.20
CA PHE A 15 -3.41 -1.26 -3.48
C PHE A 15 -4.49 -1.88 -2.61
N ILE A 16 -4.46 -3.19 -2.49
CA ILE A 16 -5.22 -3.94 -1.48
C ILE A 16 -4.38 -3.92 -0.20
N MET A 17 -4.84 -3.16 0.79
CA MET A 17 -4.19 -3.08 2.09
C MET A 17 -4.64 -4.25 2.96
N LEU A 18 -3.67 -5.00 3.50
CA LEU A 18 -3.94 -6.12 4.41
C LEU A 18 -3.64 -5.70 5.84
N GLU A 19 -4.63 -5.92 6.72
CA GLU A 19 -4.45 -5.77 8.15
C GLU A 19 -3.57 -6.91 8.70
N ARG A 20 -2.60 -6.58 9.56
CA ARG A 20 -1.70 -7.54 10.18
C ARG A 20 -1.63 -7.43 11.70
N GLU A 21 -1.82 -6.23 12.25
CA GLU A 21 -1.73 -6.01 13.70
C GLU A 21 -2.90 -6.66 14.44
N ASP A 22 -4.11 -6.54 13.88
CA ASP A 22 -5.35 -7.05 14.48
C ASP A 22 -5.83 -8.38 13.85
N MET A 23 -4.95 -9.13 13.18
CA MET A 23 -5.32 -10.36 12.49
C MET A 23 -5.92 -11.42 13.42
N ASP A 24 -5.46 -11.49 14.67
CA ASP A 24 -6.01 -12.44 15.67
C ASP A 24 -7.46 -12.11 16.02
N LEU A 25 -7.81 -10.82 16.13
CA LEU A 25 -9.19 -10.37 16.35
C LEU A 25 -10.06 -10.71 15.14
N ILE A 26 -9.57 -10.44 13.93
CA ILE A 26 -10.27 -10.74 12.68
C ILE A 26 -10.54 -12.25 12.57
N ASN A 27 -9.54 -13.09 12.82
CA ASN A 27 -9.69 -14.54 12.76
C ASN A 27 -10.67 -15.06 13.80
N SER A 28 -10.70 -14.48 15.01
CA SER A 28 -11.67 -14.83 16.05
C SER A 28 -13.12 -14.54 15.58
N GLU A 29 -13.36 -13.40 14.93
CA GLU A 29 -14.67 -13.07 14.36
C GLU A 29 -15.07 -13.99 13.20
N LEU A 30 -14.10 -14.36 12.36
CA LEU A 30 -14.35 -15.32 11.27
C LEU A 30 -14.71 -16.71 11.78
N GLU A 31 -14.02 -17.18 12.82
CA GLU A 31 -14.32 -18.45 13.46
C GLU A 31 -15.72 -18.46 14.05
N MET A 32 -16.16 -17.36 14.73
CA MET A 32 -17.53 -17.22 15.25
C MET A 32 -18.60 -17.33 14.15
N ASN A 33 -18.26 -16.90 12.94
CA ASN A 33 -19.15 -16.95 11.78
C ASN A 33 -18.96 -18.21 10.91
N ASN A 34 -18.13 -19.16 11.31
CA ASN A 34 -17.78 -20.37 10.55
C ASN A 34 -17.20 -20.08 9.14
N LEU A 35 -16.50 -18.96 8.98
CA LEU A 35 -15.90 -18.55 7.70
C LEU A 35 -14.45 -19.01 7.51
N GLY A 36 -13.86 -19.66 8.51
CA GLY A 36 -12.47 -20.06 8.52
C GLY A 36 -11.50 -18.88 8.67
N SER A 37 -10.21 -19.16 8.79
CA SER A 37 -9.19 -18.11 8.92
C SER A 37 -8.76 -17.52 7.58
N ILE A 38 -8.45 -16.22 7.57
CA ILE A 38 -7.84 -15.57 6.41
C ILE A 38 -6.32 -15.79 6.46
N ASN A 39 -5.79 -16.35 5.39
CA ASN A 39 -4.35 -16.52 5.21
C ASN A 39 -3.93 -16.02 3.82
N ILE A 40 -3.88 -14.69 3.67
CA ILE A 40 -3.50 -14.03 2.42
C ILE A 40 -2.07 -13.55 2.55
N ALA A 41 -1.19 -13.99 1.65
CA ALA A 41 0.16 -13.46 1.57
C ALA A 41 0.15 -12.05 0.96
N ALA A 42 0.97 -11.16 1.50
CA ALA A 42 1.20 -9.84 0.90
C ALA A 42 2.36 -9.95 -0.11
N ASP A 43 2.31 -9.18 -1.19
CA ASP A 43 3.44 -9.06 -2.12
C ASP A 43 4.57 -8.22 -1.52
N TYR A 44 4.19 -7.18 -0.77
CA TYR A 44 5.13 -6.23 -0.16
C TYR A 44 4.79 -5.98 1.30
N LEU A 45 5.83 -5.81 2.12
CA LEU A 45 5.71 -5.27 3.46
C LEU A 45 6.20 -3.82 3.50
N ILE A 46 5.41 -2.96 4.13
CA ILE A 46 5.79 -1.60 4.44
C ILE A 46 6.21 -1.57 5.90
N LEU A 47 7.49 -1.30 6.15
CA LEU A 47 8.05 -1.20 7.49
C LEU A 47 8.42 0.26 7.76
N GLY A 48 7.91 0.81 8.87
CA GLY A 48 8.16 2.18 9.25
C GLY A 48 8.75 2.32 10.66
N SER A 49 9.53 3.36 10.86
CA SER A 49 10.04 3.75 12.18
C SER A 49 10.16 5.27 12.29
N ILE A 50 9.96 5.80 13.49
CA ILE A 50 10.27 7.20 13.79
C ILE A 50 11.72 7.24 14.27
N SER A 51 12.60 7.85 13.49
CA SER A 51 14.04 7.94 13.80
C SER A 51 14.39 9.16 14.62
N GLU A 52 13.62 10.22 14.52
CA GLU A 52 13.81 11.45 15.27
C GLU A 52 12.46 12.09 15.59
N PHE A 53 12.33 12.56 16.82
CA PHE A 53 11.14 13.31 17.25
C PHE A 53 11.57 14.31 18.31
N GLY A 54 11.17 15.57 18.13
CA GLY A 54 11.48 16.62 19.09
C GLY A 54 10.44 17.73 19.12
N ARG A 55 10.44 18.46 20.24
CA ARG A 55 9.61 19.67 20.42
C ARG A 55 10.46 20.77 20.98
N ASN A 56 10.21 22.00 20.51
CA ASN A 56 10.79 23.20 21.04
C ASN A 56 9.68 24.19 21.37
N THR A 57 9.89 24.98 22.42
CA THR A 57 8.96 26.04 22.81
C THR A 57 9.74 27.32 22.96
N THR A 58 9.39 28.29 22.13
CA THR A 58 9.95 29.66 22.20
C THR A 58 8.86 30.63 22.66
N GLY A 59 9.21 31.59 23.48
CA GLY A 59 8.30 32.64 23.94
C GLY A 59 8.87 34.01 23.65
N GLU A 60 8.08 34.85 23.03
CA GLU A 60 8.40 36.27 22.86
C GLU A 60 7.51 37.11 23.79
N VAL A 61 8.13 38.05 24.51
CA VAL A 61 7.46 38.96 25.42
C VAL A 61 7.63 40.35 24.90
N GLY A 62 6.54 40.91 24.36
CA GLY A 62 6.45 42.34 24.02
C GLY A 62 5.92 43.16 25.19
N VAL A 63 5.89 44.49 25.04
CA VAL A 63 5.43 45.41 26.09
C VAL A 63 3.97 45.17 26.49
N PHE A 64 3.11 44.78 25.50
CA PHE A 64 1.68 44.52 25.71
C PHE A 64 1.21 43.17 25.15
N SER A 65 2.14 42.32 24.68
CA SER A 65 1.81 41.02 24.09
C SER A 65 2.78 39.93 24.58
N ARG A 66 2.26 38.71 24.70
CA ARG A 66 3.06 37.51 24.92
C ARG A 66 2.65 36.48 23.90
N THR A 67 3.61 36.02 23.12
CA THR A 67 3.40 34.96 22.14
C THR A 67 4.24 33.76 22.53
N LYS A 68 3.63 32.59 22.55
CA LYS A 68 4.31 31.30 22.78
C LYS A 68 4.14 30.46 21.54
N LYS A 69 5.26 30.13 20.91
CA LYS A 69 5.32 29.26 19.73
C LYS A 69 5.87 27.89 20.15
N GLN A 70 5.11 26.85 19.86
CA GLN A 70 5.55 25.46 20.00
C GLN A 70 5.84 24.93 18.59
N THR A 71 7.02 24.40 18.39
CA THR A 71 7.42 23.74 17.14
C THR A 71 7.71 22.28 17.46
N ALA A 72 7.18 21.38 16.64
CA ALA A 72 7.53 19.96 16.68
C ALA A 72 8.16 19.56 15.35
N PHE A 73 9.11 18.64 15.41
CA PHE A 73 9.72 18.04 14.22
C PHE A 73 9.79 16.52 14.39
N ALA A 74 9.71 15.81 13.26
CA ALA A 74 9.83 14.36 13.22
C ALA A 74 10.51 13.92 11.93
N LYS A 75 11.25 12.81 12.03
CA LYS A 75 11.72 12.05 10.88
C LYS A 75 11.16 10.63 10.91
N VAL A 76 10.64 10.20 9.80
CA VAL A 76 10.05 8.88 9.61
C VAL A 76 10.81 8.17 8.51
N ASN A 77 11.33 6.99 8.81
CA ASN A 77 11.94 6.11 7.83
C ASN A 77 10.94 5.04 7.39
N ILE A 78 10.85 4.80 6.10
CA ILE A 78 10.02 3.75 5.53
C ILE A 78 10.88 2.86 4.63
N ARG A 79 10.60 1.55 4.69
CA ARG A 79 11.22 0.55 3.82
C ARG A 79 10.13 -0.33 3.21
N LEU A 80 10.24 -0.59 1.92
CA LEU A 80 9.45 -1.59 1.22
C LEU A 80 10.28 -2.86 1.08
N VAL A 81 9.70 -3.96 1.50
CA VAL A 81 10.32 -5.28 1.43
C VAL A 81 9.48 -6.16 0.52
N ASP A 82 10.09 -6.71 -0.51
CA ASP A 82 9.49 -7.76 -1.35
C ASP A 82 9.45 -9.06 -0.54
N VAL A 83 8.24 -9.58 -0.31
CA VAL A 83 8.04 -10.77 0.55
C VAL A 83 8.62 -12.03 -0.09
N SER A 84 8.58 -12.13 -1.40
CA SER A 84 9.04 -13.32 -2.12
C SER A 84 10.56 -13.51 -2.03
N THR A 85 11.30 -12.40 -2.02
CA THR A 85 12.77 -12.39 -2.00
C THR A 85 13.37 -11.99 -0.66
N GLY A 86 12.60 -11.29 0.20
CA GLY A 86 13.08 -10.68 1.44
C GLY A 86 13.95 -9.44 1.22
N GLN A 87 14.00 -8.92 0.00
CA GLN A 87 14.84 -7.77 -0.34
C GLN A 87 14.15 -6.45 0.01
N VAL A 88 14.92 -5.50 0.54
CA VAL A 88 14.49 -4.11 0.62
C VAL A 88 14.61 -3.49 -0.77
N ILE A 89 13.47 -3.24 -1.41
CA ILE A 89 13.39 -2.71 -2.78
C ILE A 89 13.35 -1.19 -2.83
N TYR A 90 12.98 -0.57 -1.70
CA TYR A 90 12.90 0.88 -1.56
C TYR A 90 13.10 1.28 -0.10
N SER A 91 13.75 2.41 0.14
CA SER A 91 13.90 3.00 1.47
C SER A 91 14.02 4.51 1.35
N GLU A 92 13.25 5.24 2.15
CA GLU A 92 13.28 6.70 2.17
C GLU A 92 13.04 7.25 3.58
N GLU A 93 13.60 8.43 3.86
CA GLU A 93 13.35 9.23 5.05
C GLU A 93 12.50 10.46 4.71
N GLY A 94 11.36 10.60 5.38
CA GLY A 94 10.54 11.80 5.35
C GLY A 94 10.71 12.63 6.61
N SER A 95 10.81 13.95 6.46
CA SER A 95 10.85 14.88 7.56
C SER A 95 9.61 15.78 7.58
N GLY A 96 9.06 16.01 8.76
CA GLY A 96 7.94 16.91 9.00
C GLY A 96 8.26 17.94 10.06
N GLU A 97 7.66 19.12 9.93
CA GLU A 97 7.66 20.16 10.93
C GLU A 97 6.24 20.72 11.08
N ALA A 98 5.82 20.96 12.30
CA ALA A 98 4.53 21.58 12.60
C ALA A 98 4.69 22.58 13.74
N PHE A 99 3.91 23.64 13.74
CA PHE A 99 3.93 24.63 14.80
C PHE A 99 2.52 24.97 15.27
N SER A 100 2.43 25.39 16.52
CA SER A 100 1.24 25.98 17.13
C SER A 100 1.64 27.28 17.82
N GLU A 101 0.92 28.33 17.57
CA GLU A 101 1.19 29.66 18.10
C GLU A 101 -0.02 30.14 18.90
N VAL A 102 0.22 30.54 20.12
CA VAL A 102 -0.83 31.09 21.00
C VAL A 102 -0.31 32.41 21.59
N GLY A 103 -1.07 33.46 21.33
CA GLY A 103 -0.77 34.81 21.81
C GLY A 103 -1.83 35.35 22.76
N THR A 104 -1.39 36.18 23.70
CA THR A 104 -2.26 37.02 24.52
C THR A 104 -1.88 38.48 24.30
N THR A 105 -2.90 39.34 24.09
CA THR A 105 -2.73 40.78 23.92
C THR A 105 -3.55 41.48 24.99
N LEU A 106 -2.94 42.41 25.71
CA LEU A 106 -3.58 43.16 26.82
C LEU A 106 -4.25 42.27 27.88
N GLY A 107 -3.70 41.11 28.16
CA GLY A 107 -4.24 40.14 29.13
C GLY A 107 -5.45 39.36 28.67
N ALA A 108 -5.96 39.58 27.46
CA ALA A 108 -7.01 38.78 26.82
C ALA A 108 -6.40 37.81 25.80
N GLY A 109 -6.85 36.56 25.79
CA GLY A 109 -6.39 35.48 24.89
C GLY A 109 -6.34 34.13 25.58
N SER A 110 -6.05 33.05 24.82
CA SER A 110 -5.94 31.71 25.36
C SER A 110 -4.61 31.53 26.09
N ARG A 111 -4.64 30.88 27.29
CA ARG A 111 -3.40 30.40 27.90
C ARG A 111 -2.80 29.28 27.03
N ALA A 112 -1.54 29.43 26.68
CA ALA A 112 -0.83 28.42 25.90
C ALA A 112 -0.67 27.13 26.72
N GLY A 113 -1.59 26.21 26.53
CA GLY A 113 -1.47 24.83 27.00
C GLY A 113 -0.54 24.01 26.10
N TYR A 114 -0.27 22.80 26.52
CA TYR A 114 0.41 21.80 25.69
C TYR A 114 -0.52 21.40 24.54
N ASP A 115 -0.08 21.62 23.29
CA ASP A 115 -0.85 21.18 22.11
C ASP A 115 -0.44 19.75 21.73
N SER A 116 -1.23 18.79 22.18
CA SER A 116 -1.00 17.36 21.88
C SER A 116 -1.15 17.04 20.40
N SER A 117 -1.95 17.82 19.66
CA SER A 117 -2.19 17.59 18.22
C SER A 117 -0.96 17.85 17.35
N LEU A 118 0.04 18.57 17.87
CA LEU A 118 1.28 18.83 17.13
C LEU A 118 2.04 17.54 16.80
N ASN A 119 1.97 16.52 17.65
CA ASN A 119 2.64 15.25 17.41
C ASN A 119 2.08 14.56 16.17
N ASP A 120 0.75 14.51 16.07
CA ASP A 120 0.08 13.89 14.92
C ASP A 120 0.29 14.71 13.65
N LYS A 121 0.27 16.03 13.76
CA LYS A 121 0.51 16.94 12.62
C LYS A 121 1.92 16.75 12.05
N VAL A 122 2.94 16.66 12.90
CA VAL A 122 4.32 16.55 12.44
C VAL A 122 4.61 15.18 11.82
N ILE A 123 4.09 14.10 12.42
CA ILE A 123 4.21 12.75 11.86
C ILE A 123 3.44 12.66 10.53
N SER A 124 2.22 13.22 10.49
CA SER A 124 1.42 13.30 9.28
C SER A 124 2.13 14.07 8.16
N ALA A 125 2.81 15.17 8.49
CA ALA A 125 3.58 15.95 7.52
C ALA A 125 4.79 15.17 6.98
N ALA A 126 5.50 14.43 7.84
CA ALA A 126 6.61 13.57 7.44
C ALA A 126 6.15 12.46 6.49
N ILE A 127 5.06 11.77 6.83
CA ILE A 127 4.49 10.68 6.04
C ILE A 127 3.96 11.19 4.70
N SER A 128 3.37 12.39 4.64
CA SER A 128 2.81 12.96 3.40
C SER A 128 3.83 13.05 2.27
N LYS A 129 5.10 13.30 2.60
CA LYS A 129 6.17 13.39 1.62
C LYS A 129 6.54 12.02 1.04
N LEU A 130 6.36 10.97 1.81
CA LEU A 130 6.76 9.61 1.46
C LEU A 130 5.69 8.87 0.64
N VAL A 131 4.40 9.14 0.91
CA VAL A 131 3.28 8.39 0.30
C VAL A 131 3.34 8.40 -1.23
N ASN A 132 3.55 9.56 -1.84
CA ASN A 132 3.59 9.67 -3.30
C ASN A 132 4.75 8.86 -3.90
N ASN A 133 5.93 8.93 -3.28
CA ASN A 133 7.10 8.20 -3.74
C ASN A 133 6.94 6.68 -3.58
N ILE A 134 6.28 6.24 -2.50
CA ILE A 134 5.93 4.83 -2.29
C ILE A 134 4.98 4.36 -3.39
N ILE A 135 3.92 5.12 -3.65
CA ILE A 135 2.94 4.80 -4.69
C ILE A 135 3.62 4.71 -6.06
N GLU A 136 4.46 5.69 -6.39
CA GLU A 136 5.20 5.72 -7.66
C GLU A 136 6.10 4.47 -7.80
N ASN A 137 6.92 4.18 -6.79
CA ASN A 137 7.81 3.01 -6.81
C ASN A 137 7.05 1.68 -6.94
N LEU A 138 5.90 1.54 -6.29
CA LEU A 138 5.10 0.32 -6.40
C LEU A 138 4.37 0.22 -7.75
N THR A 139 3.96 1.34 -8.34
CA THR A 139 3.24 1.38 -9.62
C THR A 139 4.16 1.37 -10.84
N GLU A 140 5.47 1.56 -10.69
CA GLU A 140 6.47 1.36 -11.76
C GLU A 140 6.62 -0.11 -12.17
N LYS A 141 6.21 -1.04 -11.29
CA LYS A 141 6.22 -2.47 -11.64
C LYS A 141 5.10 -2.77 -12.64
N PRO A 142 5.31 -3.72 -13.57
CA PRO A 142 4.27 -4.15 -14.47
C PRO A 142 3.02 -4.58 -13.69
N TRP A 143 1.86 -4.12 -14.13
CA TRP A 143 0.61 -4.57 -13.54
C TRP A 143 0.45 -6.07 -13.79
N ARG A 144 0.07 -6.80 -12.74
CA ARG A 144 -0.20 -8.24 -12.81
C ARG A 144 -1.54 -8.57 -12.20
N SER A 145 -2.22 -9.51 -12.82
CA SER A 145 -3.44 -10.11 -12.30
C SER A 145 -3.35 -11.63 -12.32
N TYR A 146 -4.38 -12.25 -11.79
CA TYR A 146 -4.43 -13.70 -11.58
C TYR A 146 -5.74 -14.28 -12.12
N ILE A 147 -5.69 -15.54 -12.58
CA ILE A 147 -6.86 -16.29 -12.98
C ILE A 147 -7.58 -16.73 -11.71
N LEU A 148 -8.84 -16.36 -11.58
CA LEU A 148 -9.71 -16.77 -10.47
C LEU A 148 -10.45 -18.06 -10.77
N SER A 149 -10.93 -18.20 -12.01
CA SER A 149 -11.60 -19.43 -12.48
C SER A 149 -11.62 -19.50 -14.01
N ILE A 150 -11.84 -20.70 -14.52
CA ILE A 150 -12.16 -20.92 -15.93
C ILE A 150 -13.49 -21.65 -15.97
N GLN A 151 -14.48 -21.06 -16.64
CA GLN A 151 -15.83 -21.58 -16.77
C GLN A 151 -16.15 -21.75 -18.26
N SER A 152 -16.02 -22.97 -18.76
CA SER A 152 -16.13 -23.26 -20.20
C SER A 152 -15.14 -22.41 -21.02
N GLU A 153 -15.61 -21.48 -21.82
CA GLU A 153 -14.78 -20.57 -22.62
C GLU A 153 -14.42 -19.26 -21.93
N ASN A 154 -14.99 -18.99 -20.74
CA ASN A 154 -14.77 -17.75 -20.03
C ASN A 154 -13.67 -17.90 -18.99
N ILE A 155 -12.68 -17.05 -19.06
CA ILE A 155 -11.61 -16.92 -18.07
C ILE A 155 -11.96 -15.75 -17.17
N VAL A 156 -12.09 -15.99 -15.87
CA VAL A 156 -12.35 -14.95 -14.88
C VAL A 156 -11.03 -14.54 -14.26
N ILE A 157 -10.75 -13.24 -14.29
CA ILE A 157 -9.53 -12.66 -13.75
C ILE A 157 -9.85 -11.63 -12.67
N ALA A 158 -8.93 -11.42 -11.75
CA ALA A 158 -9.02 -10.35 -10.76
C ALA A 158 -8.78 -8.98 -11.41
N GLY A 159 -9.43 -7.94 -10.88
CA GLY A 159 -9.26 -6.56 -11.33
C GLY A 159 -10.31 -6.07 -12.30
N GLY A 160 -10.36 -4.76 -12.52
CA GLY A 160 -11.39 -4.12 -13.31
C GLY A 160 -11.10 -2.67 -13.66
N LYS A 161 -12.17 -1.89 -13.79
CA LYS A 161 -12.09 -0.50 -14.26
C LYS A 161 -11.28 0.43 -13.39
N THR A 162 -11.30 0.24 -12.07
CA THR A 162 -10.51 1.06 -11.13
C THR A 162 -9.02 0.86 -11.34
N GLN A 163 -8.62 -0.31 -11.85
CA GLN A 163 -7.25 -0.62 -12.24
C GLN A 163 -6.94 -0.30 -13.71
N GLY A 164 -7.87 0.34 -14.41
CA GLY A 164 -7.69 0.77 -15.79
C GLY A 164 -8.02 -0.28 -16.84
N ILE A 165 -8.60 -1.43 -16.47
CA ILE A 165 -8.97 -2.49 -17.41
C ILE A 165 -10.30 -2.13 -18.10
N ASN A 166 -10.29 -2.16 -19.43
CA ASN A 166 -11.47 -1.87 -20.23
C ASN A 166 -11.90 -3.09 -21.07
N ILE A 167 -13.18 -3.11 -21.44
CA ILE A 167 -13.69 -4.10 -22.38
C ILE A 167 -12.97 -3.92 -23.71
N GLY A 168 -12.44 -5.02 -24.24
CA GLY A 168 -11.66 -5.04 -25.47
C GLY A 168 -10.15 -5.08 -25.27
N ASP A 169 -9.66 -4.77 -24.08
CA ASP A 169 -8.24 -4.87 -23.75
C ASP A 169 -7.76 -6.31 -23.89
N THR A 170 -6.49 -6.45 -24.21
CA THR A 170 -5.86 -7.74 -24.45
C THR A 170 -4.64 -7.90 -23.56
N PHE A 171 -4.57 -9.02 -22.84
CA PHE A 171 -3.50 -9.36 -21.94
C PHE A 171 -2.88 -10.69 -22.29
N ASN A 172 -1.63 -10.87 -21.91
CA ASN A 172 -0.92 -12.14 -22.05
C ASN A 172 -1.07 -12.96 -20.76
N ILE A 173 -1.14 -14.27 -20.89
CA ILE A 173 -1.05 -15.22 -19.76
C ILE A 173 0.36 -15.81 -19.77
N PHE A 174 1.02 -15.72 -18.65
CA PHE A 174 2.33 -16.33 -18.42
C PHE A 174 2.23 -17.43 -17.37
N LYS A 175 2.94 -18.51 -17.59
CA LYS A 175 3.28 -19.46 -16.55
C LYS A 175 4.47 -18.90 -15.75
N LYS A 176 4.40 -18.88 -14.43
CA LYS A 176 5.50 -18.42 -13.57
C LYS A 176 6.78 -19.17 -13.87
N GLY A 177 7.90 -18.47 -13.90
CA GLY A 177 9.20 -19.06 -14.03
C GLY A 177 9.62 -19.81 -12.75
N ASP A 178 10.63 -20.64 -12.86
CA ASP A 178 11.21 -21.33 -11.72
C ASP A 178 11.91 -20.35 -10.78
N ILE A 179 11.83 -20.62 -9.48
CA ILE A 179 12.57 -19.87 -8.47
C ILE A 179 13.94 -20.53 -8.29
N VAL A 180 14.98 -19.84 -8.67
CA VAL A 180 16.37 -20.26 -8.50
C VAL A 180 17.05 -19.52 -7.37
N THR A 181 18.01 -20.15 -6.71
CA THR A 181 18.80 -19.49 -5.67
C THR A 181 20.13 -19.05 -6.26
N ASN A 182 20.45 -17.76 -6.15
CA ASN A 182 21.77 -17.24 -6.51
C ASN A 182 22.81 -17.84 -5.53
N PRO A 183 23.79 -18.62 -6.00
CA PRO A 183 24.73 -19.30 -5.12
C PRO A 183 25.70 -18.33 -4.42
N GLN A 184 25.86 -17.13 -4.93
CA GLN A 184 26.75 -16.11 -4.33
C GLN A 184 26.10 -15.37 -3.19
N THR A 185 24.78 -15.03 -3.31
CA THR A 185 24.06 -14.19 -2.36
C THR A 185 23.07 -14.96 -1.50
N GLY A 186 22.72 -16.20 -1.89
CA GLY A 186 21.63 -16.96 -1.29
C GLY A 186 20.23 -16.43 -1.60
N MET A 187 20.12 -15.41 -2.43
CA MET A 187 18.86 -14.78 -2.77
C MET A 187 18.08 -15.62 -3.77
N LYS A 188 16.75 -15.66 -3.59
CA LYS A 188 15.82 -16.26 -4.54
C LYS A 188 15.58 -15.30 -5.70
N ILE A 189 15.61 -15.83 -6.92
CA ILE A 189 15.36 -15.10 -8.17
C ILE A 189 14.30 -15.89 -8.93
N GLU A 190 13.18 -15.23 -9.26
CA GLU A 190 12.18 -15.78 -10.16
C GLU A 190 12.67 -15.59 -11.60
N LEU A 191 12.74 -16.67 -12.36
CA LEU A 191 13.07 -16.62 -13.77
C LEU A 191 11.90 -16.03 -14.57
N PRO A 192 12.14 -15.47 -15.78
CA PRO A 192 11.07 -14.97 -16.64
C PRO A 192 10.00 -16.04 -16.89
N GLY A 193 8.73 -15.64 -16.84
CA GLY A 193 7.62 -16.52 -17.13
C GLY A 193 7.53 -16.91 -18.61
N GLU A 194 6.93 -18.06 -18.85
CA GLU A 194 6.67 -18.58 -20.20
C GLU A 194 5.30 -18.08 -20.70
N LEU A 195 5.26 -17.46 -21.88
CA LEU A 195 4.02 -17.03 -22.52
C LEU A 195 3.18 -18.24 -22.93
N ILE A 196 1.99 -18.40 -22.34
CA ILE A 196 1.06 -19.52 -22.59
C ILE A 196 -0.01 -19.15 -23.60
N GLY A 197 -0.46 -17.90 -23.58
CA GLY A 197 -1.53 -17.47 -24.47
C GLY A 197 -1.93 -16.02 -24.25
N LYS A 198 -2.99 -15.63 -24.92
CA LYS A 198 -3.53 -14.27 -24.88
C LYS A 198 -5.03 -14.30 -24.63
N ILE A 199 -5.53 -13.34 -23.87
CA ILE A 199 -6.94 -13.16 -23.57
C ILE A 199 -7.41 -11.77 -23.96
N LYS A 200 -8.71 -11.65 -24.26
CA LYS A 200 -9.38 -10.39 -24.52
C LYS A 200 -10.53 -10.20 -23.54
N ILE A 201 -10.58 -9.05 -22.90
CA ILE A 201 -11.63 -8.70 -21.93
C ILE A 201 -12.98 -8.52 -22.65
N THR A 202 -14.00 -9.21 -22.16
CA THR A 202 -15.36 -9.18 -22.70
C THR A 202 -16.35 -8.47 -21.78
N GLN A 203 -16.10 -8.49 -20.46
CA GLN A 203 -16.97 -7.88 -19.47
C GLN A 203 -16.16 -7.50 -18.23
N THR A 204 -16.56 -6.42 -17.56
CA THR A 204 -16.04 -6.00 -16.24
C THR A 204 -17.22 -5.94 -15.28
N VAL A 205 -17.02 -6.43 -14.03
CA VAL A 205 -18.01 -6.47 -12.97
C VAL A 205 -17.35 -6.03 -11.67
N GLY A 206 -18.09 -5.38 -10.80
CA GLY A 206 -17.60 -4.81 -9.55
C GLY A 206 -17.54 -3.29 -9.61
N THR A 207 -17.34 -2.66 -8.46
CA THR A 207 -17.36 -1.21 -8.30
C THR A 207 -16.16 -0.65 -7.58
N ASN A 208 -15.35 -1.50 -6.97
CA ASN A 208 -14.15 -1.10 -6.23
C ASN A 208 -13.06 -2.17 -6.37
N ILE A 209 -11.82 -1.79 -6.05
CA ILE A 209 -10.62 -2.64 -6.25
C ILE A 209 -10.71 -4.02 -5.58
N ASN A 210 -11.52 -4.16 -4.53
CA ASN A 210 -11.63 -5.41 -3.77
C ASN A 210 -12.66 -6.39 -4.34
N ASP A 211 -13.61 -5.91 -5.17
CA ASP A 211 -14.69 -6.72 -5.74
C ASP A 211 -14.69 -6.77 -7.27
N GLU A 212 -13.76 -6.08 -7.91
CA GLU A 212 -13.68 -6.07 -9.37
C GLU A 212 -13.12 -7.36 -9.93
N ILE A 213 -13.86 -7.90 -10.91
CA ILE A 213 -13.44 -9.04 -11.73
C ILE A 213 -13.71 -8.74 -13.20
N CYS A 214 -12.93 -9.36 -14.07
CA CYS A 214 -13.16 -9.33 -15.51
C CYS A 214 -13.41 -10.73 -16.07
N PHE A 215 -14.32 -10.80 -17.02
CA PHE A 215 -14.47 -11.96 -17.88
C PHE A 215 -13.68 -11.74 -19.16
N ALA A 216 -12.97 -12.75 -19.58
CA ALA A 216 -12.15 -12.73 -20.78
C ALA A 216 -12.35 -14.02 -21.59
N LYS A 217 -12.02 -13.95 -22.86
CA LYS A 217 -11.94 -15.12 -23.75
C LYS A 217 -10.53 -15.27 -24.30
N SER A 218 -10.11 -16.50 -24.56
CA SER A 218 -8.84 -16.77 -25.23
C SER A 218 -8.83 -16.19 -26.66
N VAL A 219 -7.67 -15.69 -27.07
CA VAL A 219 -7.42 -15.21 -28.43
C VAL A 219 -6.52 -16.22 -29.12
N GLY A 220 -7.06 -16.92 -30.10
CA GLY A 220 -6.36 -17.99 -30.83
C GLY A 220 -6.67 -19.37 -30.25
N SER A 221 -5.66 -20.04 -29.71
CA SER A 221 -5.80 -21.40 -29.14
C SER A 221 -6.45 -21.41 -27.77
N GLU A 222 -7.08 -22.53 -27.45
CA GLU A 222 -7.65 -22.77 -26.12
C GLU A 222 -6.54 -22.79 -25.06
N ILE A 223 -6.79 -22.10 -23.94
CA ILE A 223 -5.84 -22.01 -22.82
C ILE A 223 -6.22 -23.07 -21.79
N ASN A 224 -5.33 -24.03 -21.63
CA ASN A 224 -5.54 -25.16 -20.71
C ASN A 224 -4.60 -24.97 -19.50
N VAL A 225 -5.14 -24.54 -18.37
CA VAL A 225 -4.40 -24.35 -17.10
C VAL A 225 -5.09 -25.16 -16.00
N SER A 226 -4.31 -25.91 -15.25
CA SER A 226 -4.81 -26.80 -14.20
C SER A 226 -4.64 -26.27 -12.79
N ASP A 227 -3.63 -25.42 -12.55
CA ASP A 227 -3.34 -24.81 -11.26
C ASP A 227 -3.10 -23.31 -11.46
N PHE A 228 -4.14 -22.51 -11.17
CA PHE A 228 -4.15 -21.05 -11.41
C PHE A 228 -3.05 -20.30 -10.67
N ASN A 229 -2.56 -20.83 -9.54
CA ASN A 229 -1.50 -20.20 -8.74
C ASN A 229 -0.17 -20.11 -9.48
N ASN A 230 0.03 -20.95 -10.49
CA ASN A 230 1.25 -21.00 -11.30
C ASN A 230 1.23 -20.05 -12.50
N TYR A 231 0.19 -19.22 -12.62
CA TYR A 231 0.02 -18.31 -13.76
C TYR A 231 -0.22 -16.89 -13.30
N TYR A 232 0.12 -15.95 -14.15
CA TYR A 232 -0.21 -14.54 -14.00
C TYR A 232 -0.56 -13.92 -15.35
N ILE A 233 -1.20 -12.77 -15.30
CA ILE A 233 -1.68 -12.00 -16.45
C ILE A 233 -0.98 -10.65 -16.45
N GLU A 234 -0.44 -10.25 -17.59
CA GLU A 234 0.28 -8.99 -17.78
C GLU A 234 -0.01 -8.37 -19.14
#